data_9ba147b26dba8d45d8e693998e48924c
#
_entry.id   9ba147b26dba8d45d8e693998e48924c
#
_cell.length_a   1.000
_cell.length_b   1.000
_cell.length_c   1.000
_cell.angle_alpha   90.00
_cell.angle_beta   90.00
_cell.angle_gamma   90.00
#
_symmetry.space_group_name_H-M   'P 1'
#
loop_
_entity.id
_entity.type
_entity.pdbx_description
1 polymer ?
#
loop_
_entity_poly.entity_id
_entity_poly.type
_entity_poly.pdbx_seq_one_letter_code
_entity_poly.pdbx_strand_id
1 'polypeptide(L)'
;MENDSLSRRDFLQRSALGLAALSFGNVPEVFKSQPMGIVVHSYASRWNSKTPSATYPGFTNAAEFMGHCHSIGAGGVQTTVRDWTPEVARKLREQKDKWGMYLEGSIGLPRNADEVPRFEQEVKLAKEAGATILRTVCMNGRRYENFHSNEAIQEFKKNSITSLQLAKPIVRKHGLKLAVENHKDWRADELAALIKSIGSDHVGITLDFGNSIALLEDPMDVVNTLAPFVLSTHVKDMGVREYEDGFLLSEVPLGEGILDLPKMVAICKKYNPTVNFSLEMITSDPLQIPVLTKEYWPAMQVVPAEDVADTLRLVRQKKFKTDLPTVAQLSSDARLAVEEKNIIESLAYSKQFI
;
A
#
# COMPACT_ATOMS: atom_id res chain seq x y z
N MET A 1 60.21 30.02 -15.73
CA MET A 1 58.91 29.55 -15.22
C MET A 1 58.62 28.22 -15.90
N GLU A 2 59.08 27.13 -15.26
CA GLU A 2 58.90 25.77 -15.77
C GLU A 2 57.51 25.27 -15.41
N ASN A 3 56.79 24.78 -16.44
CA ASN A 3 55.48 24.18 -16.29
C ASN A 3 55.66 22.69 -15.92
N ASP A 4 55.50 22.37 -14.65
CA ASP A 4 55.48 21.00 -14.16
C ASP A 4 54.09 20.36 -14.47
N SER A 5 53.95 19.73 -15.61
CA SER A 5 52.79 18.90 -15.95
C SER A 5 53.02 17.48 -15.39
N LEU A 6 52.36 17.19 -14.28
CA LEU A 6 52.32 15.82 -13.73
C LEU A 6 51.79 14.82 -14.77
N SER A 7 52.56 13.76 -15.03
CA SER A 7 52.17 12.72 -15.98
C SER A 7 51.02 11.88 -15.45
N ARG A 8 50.18 11.31 -16.37
CA ARG A 8 49.09 10.38 -16.03
C ARG A 8 49.55 9.21 -15.16
N ARG A 9 50.84 8.85 -15.23
CA ARG A 9 51.46 7.77 -14.48
C ARG A 9 51.66 8.15 -13.01
N ASP A 10 52.02 9.38 -12.72
CA ASP A 10 52.23 9.92 -11.36
C ASP A 10 50.89 10.09 -10.63
N PHE A 11 49.81 10.45 -11.39
CA PHE A 11 48.45 10.52 -10.85
C PHE A 11 47.92 9.13 -10.43
N LEU A 12 48.18 8.10 -11.25
CA LEU A 12 47.73 6.73 -10.93
C LEU A 12 48.53 6.09 -9.79
N GLN A 13 49.83 6.39 -9.66
CA GLN A 13 50.66 5.90 -8.53
C GLN A 13 50.28 6.56 -7.21
N ARG A 14 49.92 7.85 -7.21
CA ARG A 14 49.46 8.56 -5.98
C ARG A 14 48.04 8.13 -5.58
N SER A 15 47.21 7.72 -6.53
CA SER A 15 45.89 7.16 -6.24
C SER A 15 45.94 5.74 -5.67
N ALA A 16 47.00 4.96 -5.96
CA ALA A 16 47.14 3.58 -5.46
C ALA A 16 47.68 3.51 -4.04
N LEU A 17 48.38 4.59 -3.53
CA LEU A 17 48.90 4.65 -2.17
C LEU A 17 47.90 5.23 -1.15
N GLY A 18 46.77 5.78 -1.61
CA GLY A 18 45.70 6.29 -0.76
C GLY A 18 44.67 5.24 -0.31
N LEU A 19 44.71 4.00 -0.85
CA LEU A 19 43.74 2.95 -0.61
C LEU A 19 44.14 1.93 0.48
N ALA A 20 45.24 2.10 1.18
CA ALA A 20 45.74 1.13 2.15
C ALA A 20 45.56 1.51 3.63
N ALA A 21 44.72 2.49 3.95
CA ALA A 21 44.41 2.87 5.33
C ALA A 21 42.92 3.25 5.53
N LEU A 22 41.98 2.51 4.90
CA LEU A 22 40.61 2.47 5.40
C LEU A 22 40.53 1.25 6.33
N SER A 23 40.79 1.52 7.62
CA SER A 23 40.39 0.69 8.74
C SER A 23 39.01 0.07 8.47
N PHE A 24 38.85 -1.21 8.77
CA PHE A 24 37.59 -1.91 8.90
C PHE A 24 36.74 -1.23 9.99
N GLY A 25 36.25 -0.03 9.72
CA GLY A 25 35.19 0.61 10.46
C GLY A 25 33.88 0.06 9.98
N ASN A 26 33.21 -0.68 10.85
CA ASN A 26 31.81 -1.09 10.84
C ASN A 26 31.24 -1.28 9.42
N VAL A 27 31.22 -2.52 8.95
CA VAL A 27 30.29 -2.94 7.90
C VAL A 27 28.91 -2.39 8.33
N PRO A 28 28.23 -1.56 7.49
CA PRO A 28 26.91 -1.09 7.85
C PRO A 28 26.09 -2.33 8.21
N GLU A 29 25.45 -2.30 9.36
CA GLU A 29 24.47 -3.30 9.76
C GLU A 29 23.57 -3.49 8.55
N VAL A 30 23.63 -4.67 7.91
CA VAL A 30 22.75 -5.02 6.81
C VAL A 30 21.37 -4.87 7.40
N PHE A 31 20.64 -3.80 7.05
CA PHE A 31 19.28 -3.58 7.50
C PHE A 31 18.52 -4.84 7.14
N LYS A 32 18.32 -5.72 8.13
CA LYS A 32 17.44 -6.87 7.96
C LYS A 32 16.10 -6.29 7.59
N SER A 33 15.65 -6.52 6.35
CA SER A 33 14.31 -6.14 5.96
C SER A 33 13.33 -6.78 6.95
N GLN A 34 12.41 -5.98 7.47
CA GLN A 34 11.33 -6.51 8.29
C GLN A 34 10.53 -7.52 7.46
N PRO A 35 10.11 -8.66 8.03
CA PRO A 35 9.16 -9.53 7.35
C PRO A 35 7.91 -8.74 6.91
N MET A 36 7.22 -9.23 5.88
CA MET A 36 5.97 -8.62 5.43
C MET A 36 4.98 -8.49 6.57
N GLY A 37 4.36 -7.32 6.72
CA GLY A 37 3.23 -7.13 7.64
C GLY A 37 1.90 -7.44 6.98
N ILE A 38 0.81 -7.18 7.71
CA ILE A 38 -0.55 -7.47 7.24
C ILE A 38 -1.45 -6.25 7.44
N VAL A 39 -2.16 -5.87 6.38
CA VAL A 39 -3.25 -4.88 6.44
C VAL A 39 -4.50 -5.57 6.99
N VAL A 40 -5.22 -4.90 7.89
CA VAL A 40 -6.43 -5.46 8.51
C VAL A 40 -7.50 -5.92 7.50
N HIS A 41 -7.52 -5.30 6.32
CA HIS A 41 -8.45 -5.67 5.24
C HIS A 41 -8.21 -7.09 4.70
N SER A 42 -6.99 -7.64 4.84
CA SER A 42 -6.70 -9.04 4.50
C SER A 42 -7.53 -10.02 5.33
N TYR A 43 -7.91 -9.61 6.53
CA TYR A 43 -8.77 -10.36 7.46
C TYR A 43 -10.19 -9.78 7.52
N ALA A 44 -10.72 -9.22 6.44
CA ALA A 44 -12.02 -8.56 6.41
C ALA A 44 -13.17 -9.49 6.82
N SER A 45 -13.15 -10.75 6.40
CA SER A 45 -14.17 -11.72 6.77
C SER A 45 -14.11 -12.05 8.26
N ARG A 46 -12.92 -12.28 8.80
CA ARG A 46 -12.71 -12.62 10.21
C ARG A 46 -12.96 -11.42 11.13
N TRP A 47 -12.56 -10.22 10.73
CA TRP A 47 -12.79 -8.98 11.48
C TRP A 47 -14.28 -8.63 11.58
N ASN A 48 -15.02 -8.82 10.49
CA ASN A 48 -16.44 -8.48 10.40
C ASN A 48 -17.37 -9.67 10.65
N SER A 49 -16.82 -10.85 10.99
CA SER A 49 -17.63 -12.05 11.19
C SER A 49 -18.60 -11.89 12.36
N LYS A 50 -19.89 -12.07 12.06
CA LYS A 50 -20.96 -12.16 13.05
C LYS A 50 -21.24 -13.59 13.50
N THR A 51 -20.62 -14.55 12.82
CA THR A 51 -20.81 -15.99 13.09
C THR A 51 -19.66 -16.46 13.97
N PRO A 52 -19.92 -17.00 15.16
CA PRO A 52 -18.89 -17.59 15.99
C PRO A 52 -18.21 -18.75 15.26
N SER A 53 -16.90 -18.77 15.25
CA SER A 53 -16.09 -19.90 14.79
C SER A 53 -15.12 -20.31 15.87
N ALA A 54 -15.07 -21.61 16.18
CA ALA A 54 -14.12 -22.15 17.15
C ALA A 54 -12.69 -22.18 16.58
N THR A 55 -12.57 -22.39 15.27
CA THR A 55 -11.28 -22.47 14.58
C THR A 55 -10.72 -21.07 14.24
N TYR A 56 -11.59 -20.14 13.86
CA TYR A 56 -11.23 -18.79 13.42
C TYR A 56 -11.99 -17.74 14.24
N PRO A 57 -11.71 -17.58 15.53
CA PRO A 57 -12.42 -16.59 16.37
C PRO A 57 -12.18 -15.18 15.81
N GLY A 58 -13.23 -14.35 15.83
CA GLY A 58 -13.16 -12.97 15.40
C GLY A 58 -12.20 -12.14 16.26
N PHE A 59 -11.64 -11.08 15.71
CA PHE A 59 -10.84 -10.12 16.47
C PHE A 59 -11.76 -9.10 17.13
N THR A 60 -11.55 -8.83 18.41
CA THR A 60 -12.32 -7.82 19.15
C THR A 60 -11.67 -6.44 19.11
N ASN A 61 -10.37 -6.36 18.84
CA ASN A 61 -9.61 -5.11 18.75
C ASN A 61 -8.27 -5.30 18.00
N ALA A 62 -7.62 -4.18 17.72
CA ALA A 62 -6.35 -4.15 16.99
C ALA A 62 -5.20 -4.89 17.67
N ALA A 63 -5.20 -4.99 19.01
CA ALA A 63 -4.14 -5.69 19.73
C ALA A 63 -4.27 -7.22 19.61
N GLU A 64 -5.49 -7.76 19.56
CA GLU A 64 -5.70 -9.17 19.25
C GLU A 64 -5.29 -9.51 17.81
N PHE A 65 -5.64 -8.63 16.86
CA PHE A 65 -5.19 -8.74 15.48
C PHE A 65 -3.66 -8.78 15.39
N MET A 66 -2.97 -7.83 16.04
CA MET A 66 -1.50 -7.80 16.05
C MET A 66 -0.91 -9.07 16.66
N GLY A 67 -1.53 -9.60 17.74
CA GLY A 67 -1.11 -10.85 18.37
C GLY A 67 -1.22 -12.05 17.41
N HIS A 68 -2.31 -12.14 16.68
CA HIS A 68 -2.49 -13.17 15.66
C HIS A 68 -1.45 -13.02 14.53
N CYS A 69 -1.29 -11.82 13.98
CA CYS A 69 -0.31 -11.56 12.93
C CYS A 69 1.13 -11.93 13.35
N HIS A 70 1.51 -11.61 14.60
CA HIS A 70 2.78 -12.06 15.17
C HIS A 70 2.90 -13.58 15.19
N SER A 71 1.86 -14.29 15.61
CA SER A 71 1.88 -15.76 15.74
C SER A 71 2.08 -16.48 14.40
N ILE A 72 1.69 -15.86 13.28
CA ILE A 72 1.88 -16.38 11.92
C ILE A 72 3.13 -15.83 11.21
N GLY A 73 3.95 -15.04 11.93
CA GLY A 73 5.25 -14.57 11.45
C GLY A 73 5.22 -13.26 10.64
N ALA A 74 4.18 -12.46 10.76
CA ALA A 74 4.16 -11.14 10.16
C ALA A 74 5.10 -10.16 10.87
N GLY A 75 5.76 -9.26 10.13
CA GLY A 75 6.70 -8.26 10.64
C GLY A 75 6.04 -6.97 11.13
N GLY A 76 4.74 -6.80 10.90
CA GLY A 76 4.00 -5.62 11.32
C GLY A 76 2.51 -5.72 11.00
N VAL A 77 1.78 -4.67 11.36
CA VAL A 77 0.36 -4.55 11.00
C VAL A 77 0.01 -3.12 10.60
N GLN A 78 -0.99 -3.00 9.73
CA GLN A 78 -1.71 -1.77 9.48
C GLN A 78 -3.19 -1.96 9.85
N THR A 79 -3.72 -1.13 10.74
CA THR A 79 -5.08 -1.28 11.26
C THR A 79 -5.77 0.05 11.51
N THR A 80 -7.10 0.07 11.52
CA THR A 80 -7.92 1.28 11.63
C THR A 80 -7.77 1.93 13.01
N VAL A 81 -7.43 3.22 13.06
CA VAL A 81 -7.22 3.97 14.31
C VAL A 81 -8.52 4.37 14.99
N ARG A 82 -9.60 4.54 14.21
CA ARG A 82 -10.88 5.06 14.69
C ARG A 82 -11.40 4.37 15.97
N ASP A 83 -11.19 3.06 16.08
CA ASP A 83 -11.72 2.26 17.18
C ASP A 83 -10.70 2.04 18.31
N TRP A 84 -9.56 2.75 18.28
CA TRP A 84 -8.57 2.63 19.33
C TRP A 84 -8.96 3.46 20.55
N THR A 85 -8.90 2.83 21.71
CA THR A 85 -8.92 3.50 23.02
C THR A 85 -7.48 3.73 23.50
N PRO A 86 -7.25 4.59 24.50
CA PRO A 86 -5.92 4.74 25.10
C PRO A 86 -5.36 3.42 25.63
N GLU A 87 -6.20 2.50 26.09
CA GLU A 87 -5.80 1.17 26.53
C GLU A 87 -5.31 0.30 25.38
N VAL A 88 -6.05 0.28 24.25
CA VAL A 88 -5.66 -0.43 23.04
C VAL A 88 -4.34 0.14 22.49
N ALA A 89 -4.20 1.47 22.45
CA ALA A 89 -2.98 2.13 21.99
C ALA A 89 -1.76 1.73 22.83
N ARG A 90 -1.89 1.71 24.17
CA ARG A 90 -0.82 1.24 25.08
C ARG A 90 -0.46 -0.21 24.82
N LYS A 91 -1.46 -1.09 24.71
CA LYS A 91 -1.24 -2.52 24.45
C LYS A 91 -0.56 -2.78 23.10
N LEU A 92 -0.95 -2.03 22.06
CA LEU A 92 -0.28 -2.07 20.75
C LEU A 92 1.19 -1.65 20.86
N ARG A 93 1.49 -0.60 21.63
CA ARG A 93 2.87 -0.17 21.90
C ARG A 93 3.68 -1.26 22.57
N GLU A 94 3.15 -1.84 23.64
CA GLU A 94 3.82 -2.91 24.39
C GLU A 94 4.11 -4.13 23.49
N GLN A 95 3.12 -4.54 22.68
CA GLN A 95 3.26 -5.67 21.76
C GLN A 95 4.27 -5.38 20.66
N LYS A 96 4.16 -4.19 20.01
CA LYS A 96 5.06 -3.72 18.98
C LYS A 96 6.52 -3.74 19.46
N ASP A 97 6.78 -3.17 20.63
CA ASP A 97 8.14 -3.05 21.18
C ASP A 97 8.66 -4.43 21.62
N LYS A 98 7.82 -5.27 22.23
CA LYS A 98 8.17 -6.63 22.65
C LYS A 98 8.53 -7.55 21.48
N TRP A 99 7.81 -7.45 20.38
CA TRP A 99 7.98 -8.35 19.23
C TRP A 99 8.82 -7.76 18.08
N GLY A 100 9.23 -6.50 18.20
CA GLY A 100 9.99 -5.82 17.15
C GLY A 100 9.17 -5.60 15.86
N MET A 101 7.84 -5.56 15.96
CA MET A 101 6.96 -5.35 14.83
C MET A 101 6.83 -3.86 14.49
N TYR A 102 6.53 -3.53 13.23
CA TYR A 102 6.06 -2.20 12.92
C TYR A 102 4.53 -2.07 13.10
N LEU A 103 4.08 -0.84 13.31
CA LEU A 103 2.66 -0.50 13.40
C LEU A 103 2.38 0.71 12.51
N GLU A 104 1.41 0.57 11.63
CA GLU A 104 0.84 1.65 10.84
C GLU A 104 -0.65 1.80 11.16
N GLY A 105 -1.13 3.05 11.18
CA GLY A 105 -2.55 3.33 11.37
C GLY A 105 -3.24 3.60 10.05
N SER A 106 -4.50 3.22 9.91
CA SER A 106 -5.39 3.68 8.84
C SER A 106 -6.36 4.71 9.40
N ILE A 107 -6.39 5.94 8.80
CA ILE A 107 -7.10 7.10 9.33
C ILE A 107 -7.93 7.79 8.24
N GLY A 108 -9.11 8.28 8.60
CA GLY A 108 -9.93 9.09 7.69
C GLY A 108 -9.53 10.56 7.71
N LEU A 109 -9.36 11.18 6.55
CA LEU A 109 -9.06 12.61 6.42
C LEU A 109 -10.17 13.50 7.04
N PRO A 110 -9.82 14.69 7.58
CA PRO A 110 -10.81 15.70 7.95
C PRO A 110 -11.35 16.34 6.67
N ARG A 111 -12.67 16.35 6.49
CA ARG A 111 -13.33 16.92 5.31
C ARG A 111 -13.52 18.44 5.41
N ASN A 112 -13.54 18.96 6.65
CA ASN A 112 -13.70 20.38 6.98
C ASN A 112 -13.05 20.68 8.33
N ALA A 113 -13.10 21.94 8.75
CA ALA A 113 -12.50 22.39 10.01
C ALA A 113 -13.09 21.72 11.26
N ASP A 114 -14.39 21.37 11.23
CA ASP A 114 -15.06 20.76 12.38
C ASP A 114 -14.59 19.31 12.64
N GLU A 115 -14.06 18.63 11.63
CA GLU A 115 -13.50 17.29 11.76
C GLU A 115 -12.02 17.27 12.21
N VAL A 116 -11.35 18.42 12.22
CA VAL A 116 -9.93 18.53 12.61
C VAL A 116 -9.67 18.06 14.05
N PRO A 117 -10.50 18.38 15.07
CA PRO A 117 -10.26 17.88 16.42
C PRO A 117 -10.33 16.36 16.53
N ARG A 118 -11.27 15.71 15.82
CA ARG A 118 -11.35 14.24 15.74
C ARG A 118 -10.08 13.68 15.12
N PHE A 119 -9.67 14.21 13.97
CA PHE A 119 -8.46 13.77 13.26
C PHE A 119 -7.22 13.90 14.16
N GLU A 120 -7.04 15.02 14.85
CA GLU A 120 -5.91 15.22 15.76
C GLU A 120 -5.94 14.24 16.93
N GLN A 121 -7.11 13.89 17.46
CA GLN A 121 -7.23 12.89 18.51
C GLN A 121 -6.80 11.50 18.03
N GLU A 122 -7.23 11.09 16.85
CA GLU A 122 -6.81 9.82 16.23
C GLU A 122 -5.28 9.81 15.96
N VAL A 123 -4.70 10.92 15.48
CA VAL A 123 -3.25 11.07 15.29
C VAL A 123 -2.48 10.93 16.61
N LYS A 124 -2.98 11.49 17.72
CA LYS A 124 -2.39 11.34 19.05
C LYS A 124 -2.38 9.90 19.50
N LEU A 125 -3.51 9.20 19.39
CA LEU A 125 -3.62 7.78 19.76
C LEU A 125 -2.65 6.92 18.94
N ALA A 126 -2.54 7.18 17.64
CA ALA A 126 -1.59 6.47 16.78
C ALA A 126 -0.13 6.72 17.22
N LYS A 127 0.21 7.95 17.58
CA LYS A 127 1.53 8.30 18.14
C LYS A 127 1.81 7.59 19.45
N GLU A 128 0.84 7.54 20.37
CA GLU A 128 0.93 6.84 21.65
C GLU A 128 1.14 5.33 21.43
N ALA A 129 0.44 4.73 20.46
CA ALA A 129 0.62 3.34 20.08
C ALA A 129 1.97 3.05 19.41
N GLY A 130 2.73 4.08 19.02
CA GLY A 130 4.04 3.95 18.38
C GLY A 130 4.00 3.79 16.87
N ALA A 131 2.90 4.14 16.23
CA ALA A 131 2.86 4.27 14.79
C ALA A 131 3.74 5.45 14.33
N THR A 132 4.35 5.31 13.15
CA THR A 132 5.14 6.37 12.50
C THR A 132 4.52 6.83 11.20
N ILE A 133 3.68 5.99 10.60
CA ILE A 133 2.99 6.23 9.33
C ILE A 133 1.49 6.01 9.54
N LEU A 134 0.72 6.90 8.95
CA LEU A 134 -0.74 6.82 8.87
C LEU A 134 -1.15 6.70 7.40
N ARG A 135 -1.75 5.59 7.03
CA ARG A 135 -2.35 5.40 5.71
C ARG A 135 -3.70 6.10 5.66
N THR A 136 -4.01 6.71 4.54
CA THR A 136 -5.33 7.29 4.26
C THR A 136 -5.72 7.11 2.80
N VAL A 137 -7.00 7.30 2.50
CA VAL A 137 -7.54 7.42 1.14
C VAL A 137 -8.26 8.75 0.98
N CYS A 138 -8.30 9.28 -0.23
CA CYS A 138 -9.12 10.45 -0.53
C CYS A 138 -10.61 10.05 -0.66
N MET A 139 -10.88 8.83 -1.12
CA MET A 139 -12.23 8.29 -1.26
C MET A 139 -12.28 6.80 -0.92
N ASN A 140 -13.32 6.40 -0.19
CA ASN A 140 -13.68 4.99 -0.05
C ASN A 140 -14.59 4.61 -1.24
N GLY A 141 -14.11 3.75 -2.12
CA GLY A 141 -14.86 3.32 -3.31
C GLY A 141 -14.04 3.47 -4.58
N ARG A 142 -14.72 3.43 -5.71
CA ARG A 142 -14.08 3.38 -7.03
C ARG A 142 -14.54 4.55 -7.88
N ARG A 143 -13.60 5.19 -8.58
CA ARG A 143 -13.83 6.36 -9.39
C ARG A 143 -14.96 6.15 -10.41
N TYR A 144 -14.92 5.04 -11.15
CA TYR A 144 -15.88 4.72 -12.19
C TYR A 144 -17.28 4.32 -11.67
N GLU A 145 -17.42 4.02 -10.38
CA GLU A 145 -18.73 3.73 -9.75
C GLU A 145 -19.31 4.98 -9.08
N ASN A 146 -18.47 5.85 -8.55
CA ASN A 146 -18.89 6.99 -7.73
C ASN A 146 -19.10 8.28 -8.50
N PHE A 147 -18.45 8.44 -9.67
CA PHE A 147 -18.53 9.68 -10.43
C PHE A 147 -19.12 9.45 -11.83
N HIS A 148 -20.15 10.22 -12.13
CA HIS A 148 -20.87 10.15 -13.39
C HIS A 148 -20.67 11.40 -14.27
N SER A 149 -19.77 12.31 -13.87
CA SER A 149 -19.41 13.50 -14.64
C SER A 149 -18.00 13.99 -14.32
N ASN A 150 -17.42 14.78 -15.21
CA ASN A 150 -16.14 15.42 -14.99
C ASN A 150 -16.19 16.45 -13.84
N GLU A 151 -17.30 17.18 -13.72
CA GLU A 151 -17.52 18.17 -12.66
C GLU A 151 -17.41 17.53 -11.29
N ALA A 152 -18.03 16.36 -11.08
CA ALA A 152 -17.96 15.59 -9.83
C ALA A 152 -16.52 15.17 -9.50
N ILE A 153 -15.72 14.82 -10.50
CA ILE A 153 -14.29 14.51 -10.31
C ILE A 153 -13.49 15.76 -9.95
N GLN A 154 -13.72 16.89 -10.60
CA GLN A 154 -13.04 18.13 -10.25
C GLN A 154 -13.37 18.58 -8.82
N GLU A 155 -14.61 18.42 -8.40
CA GLU A 155 -15.00 18.67 -7.01
C GLU A 155 -14.32 17.72 -6.03
N PHE A 156 -14.29 16.42 -6.33
CA PHE A 156 -13.53 15.43 -5.54
C PHE A 156 -12.06 15.81 -5.41
N LYS A 157 -11.40 16.21 -6.50
CA LYS A 157 -10.00 16.65 -6.48
C LYS A 157 -9.79 17.86 -5.58
N LYS A 158 -10.66 18.86 -5.68
CA LYS A 158 -10.64 20.06 -4.82
C LYS A 158 -10.82 19.71 -3.35
N ASN A 159 -11.78 18.84 -3.04
CA ASN A 159 -12.07 18.41 -1.68
C ASN A 159 -10.92 17.60 -1.09
N SER A 160 -10.27 16.75 -1.89
CA SER A 160 -9.07 16.00 -1.49
C SER A 160 -7.91 16.92 -1.12
N ILE A 161 -7.63 17.94 -1.93
CA ILE A 161 -6.61 18.95 -1.63
C ILE A 161 -6.92 19.66 -0.30
N THR A 162 -8.16 20.09 -0.12
CA THR A 162 -8.60 20.76 1.12
C THR A 162 -8.38 19.85 2.33
N SER A 163 -8.79 18.60 2.27
CA SER A 163 -8.64 17.62 3.35
C SER A 163 -7.17 17.37 3.71
N LEU A 164 -6.31 17.23 2.72
CA LEU A 164 -4.87 17.05 2.93
C LEU A 164 -4.20 18.31 3.51
N GLN A 165 -4.64 19.51 3.10
CA GLN A 165 -4.14 20.75 3.67
C GLN A 165 -4.55 20.94 5.14
N LEU A 166 -5.73 20.45 5.55
CA LEU A 166 -6.17 20.41 6.95
C LEU A 166 -5.37 19.37 7.76
N ALA A 167 -5.08 18.21 7.19
CA ALA A 167 -4.37 17.12 7.86
C ALA A 167 -2.86 17.39 8.05
N LYS A 168 -2.22 18.02 7.04
CA LYS A 168 -0.77 18.25 6.97
C LYS A 168 -0.16 18.89 8.23
N PRO A 169 -0.66 20.02 8.78
CA PRO A 169 -0.06 20.64 9.96
C PRO A 169 -0.16 19.75 11.20
N ILE A 170 -1.18 18.89 11.28
CA ILE A 170 -1.41 18.01 12.44
C ILE A 170 -0.41 16.86 12.44
N VAL A 171 -0.27 16.14 11.33
CA VAL A 171 0.70 15.05 11.26
C VAL A 171 2.13 15.56 11.46
N ARG A 172 2.47 16.75 10.92
CA ARG A 172 3.75 17.42 11.17
C ARG A 172 3.96 17.75 12.65
N LYS A 173 2.96 18.34 13.31
CA LYS A 173 2.99 18.69 14.75
C LYS A 173 3.29 17.47 15.62
N HIS A 174 2.74 16.32 15.29
CA HIS A 174 2.92 15.07 16.03
C HIS A 174 4.11 14.22 15.55
N GLY A 175 4.85 14.67 14.52
CA GLY A 175 6.00 13.96 13.96
C GLY A 175 5.65 12.63 13.30
N LEU A 176 4.44 12.51 12.75
CA LEU A 176 3.98 11.37 11.97
C LEU A 176 4.01 11.69 10.47
N LYS A 177 3.96 10.65 9.65
CA LYS A 177 3.80 10.76 8.20
C LYS A 177 2.40 10.31 7.80
N LEU A 178 1.81 10.98 6.81
CA LEU A 178 0.52 10.64 6.21
C LEU A 178 0.76 10.10 4.80
N ALA A 179 0.39 8.87 4.55
CA ALA A 179 0.57 8.18 3.29
C ALA A 179 -0.79 8.01 2.58
N VAL A 180 -0.98 8.71 1.46
CA VAL A 180 -2.21 8.63 0.64
C VAL A 180 -2.09 7.44 -0.30
N GLU A 181 -3.07 6.54 -0.25
CA GLU A 181 -3.07 5.35 -1.10
C GLU A 181 -3.63 5.66 -2.50
N ASN A 182 -3.05 5.03 -3.53
CA ASN A 182 -3.66 4.93 -4.86
C ASN A 182 -4.79 3.87 -4.83
N HIS A 183 -6.01 4.29 -4.49
CA HIS A 183 -7.14 3.44 -4.13
C HIS A 183 -8.23 3.35 -5.21
N LYS A 184 -7.96 3.22 -6.49
CA LYS A 184 -8.96 3.22 -7.57
C LYS A 184 -9.73 4.56 -7.72
N ASP A 185 -9.16 5.65 -7.19
CA ASP A 185 -9.72 7.01 -7.20
C ASP A 185 -8.87 7.98 -8.04
N TRP A 186 -7.57 7.97 -7.86
CA TRP A 186 -6.60 8.78 -8.58
C TRP A 186 -5.77 7.92 -9.55
N ARG A 187 -5.54 8.40 -10.76
CA ARG A 187 -4.48 7.85 -11.61
C ARG A 187 -3.11 8.25 -11.04
N ALA A 188 -2.07 7.52 -11.38
CA ALA A 188 -0.75 7.67 -10.78
C ALA A 188 -0.15 9.06 -11.01
N ASP A 189 -0.27 9.62 -12.21
CA ASP A 189 0.19 10.96 -12.54
C ASP A 189 -0.58 12.06 -11.79
N GLU A 190 -1.90 11.91 -11.67
CA GLU A 190 -2.77 12.82 -10.91
C GLU A 190 -2.39 12.79 -9.41
N LEU A 191 -2.18 11.60 -8.84
CA LEU A 191 -1.80 11.45 -7.43
C LEU A 191 -0.39 11.99 -7.17
N ALA A 192 0.57 11.73 -8.04
CA ALA A 192 1.91 12.29 -7.94
C ALA A 192 1.89 13.83 -7.99
N ALA A 193 1.08 14.42 -8.88
CA ALA A 193 0.89 15.86 -8.95
C ALA A 193 0.24 16.42 -7.68
N LEU A 194 -0.77 15.72 -7.13
CA LEU A 194 -1.41 16.08 -5.86
C LEU A 194 -0.37 16.13 -4.73
N ILE A 195 0.41 15.07 -4.53
CA ILE A 195 1.41 14.99 -3.45
C ILE A 195 2.47 16.10 -3.60
N LYS A 196 2.95 16.35 -4.82
CA LYS A 196 3.85 17.48 -5.10
C LYS A 196 3.24 18.82 -4.71
N SER A 197 1.95 19.03 -5.00
CA SER A 197 1.24 20.29 -4.68
C SER A 197 1.04 20.51 -3.18
N ILE A 198 0.92 19.42 -2.39
CA ILE A 198 0.84 19.48 -0.93
C ILE A 198 2.17 19.99 -0.33
N GLY A 199 3.30 19.65 -0.95
CA GLY A 199 4.62 20.21 -0.63
C GLY A 199 5.02 19.97 0.84
N SER A 200 5.07 18.72 1.28
CA SER A 200 5.41 18.38 2.66
C SER A 200 6.14 17.05 2.78
N ASP A 201 7.25 17.02 3.52
CA ASP A 201 7.99 15.79 3.82
C ASP A 201 7.22 14.83 4.76
N HIS A 202 6.08 15.30 5.30
CA HIS A 202 5.18 14.50 6.13
C HIS A 202 4.01 13.89 5.35
N VAL A 203 3.89 14.16 4.05
CA VAL A 203 2.81 13.61 3.20
C VAL A 203 3.43 12.92 2.00
N GLY A 204 3.10 11.67 1.80
CA GLY A 204 3.56 10.85 0.69
C GLY A 204 2.52 9.80 0.31
N ILE A 205 2.96 8.64 -0.14
CA ILE A 205 2.08 7.63 -0.74
C ILE A 205 2.18 6.30 0.00
N THR A 206 1.03 5.67 0.25
CA THR A 206 0.92 4.22 0.39
C THR A 206 0.74 3.66 -1.01
N LEU A 207 1.78 3.00 -1.53
CA LEU A 207 1.77 2.49 -2.88
C LEU A 207 1.11 1.11 -2.90
N ASP A 208 -0.09 1.05 -3.46
CA ASP A 208 -0.81 -0.19 -3.73
C ASP A 208 -0.44 -0.72 -5.12
N PHE A 209 -0.03 -1.98 -5.19
CA PHE A 209 0.54 -2.57 -6.40
C PHE A 209 -0.51 -2.98 -7.44
N GLY A 210 -1.77 -3.15 -7.06
CA GLY A 210 -2.79 -3.73 -7.95
C GLY A 210 -3.99 -2.84 -8.25
N ASN A 211 -4.27 -1.83 -7.43
CA ASN A 211 -5.50 -1.03 -7.53
C ASN A 211 -5.66 -0.31 -8.87
N SER A 212 -4.57 0.22 -9.42
CA SER A 212 -4.60 1.07 -10.62
C SER A 212 -4.92 0.31 -11.92
N ILE A 213 -4.87 -1.03 -11.92
CA ILE A 213 -5.34 -1.85 -13.05
C ILE A 213 -6.83 -1.54 -13.34
N ALA A 214 -7.63 -1.30 -12.29
CA ALA A 214 -9.03 -0.91 -12.43
C ALA A 214 -9.22 0.49 -13.06
N LEU A 215 -8.16 1.28 -13.18
CA LEU A 215 -8.12 2.59 -13.84
C LEU A 215 -7.38 2.55 -15.19
N LEU A 216 -7.14 1.33 -15.71
CA LEU A 216 -6.46 1.09 -16.99
C LEU A 216 -5.03 1.64 -17.01
N GLU A 217 -4.29 1.40 -15.94
CA GLU A 217 -2.87 1.76 -15.84
C GLU A 217 -2.00 0.50 -15.76
N ASP A 218 -0.86 0.52 -16.45
CA ASP A 218 0.15 -0.54 -16.31
C ASP A 218 0.71 -0.51 -14.88
N PRO A 219 0.68 -1.64 -14.16
CA PRO A 219 1.12 -1.68 -12.76
C PRO A 219 2.58 -1.27 -12.56
N MET A 220 3.45 -1.54 -13.52
CA MET A 220 4.87 -1.19 -13.43
C MET A 220 5.09 0.33 -13.63
N ASP A 221 4.34 0.94 -14.52
CA ASP A 221 4.37 2.39 -14.75
C ASP A 221 3.83 3.14 -13.53
N VAL A 222 2.79 2.62 -12.88
CA VAL A 222 2.28 3.14 -11.60
C VAL A 222 3.37 3.10 -10.53
N VAL A 223 4.05 1.96 -10.36
CA VAL A 223 5.14 1.85 -9.38
C VAL A 223 6.27 2.82 -9.69
N ASN A 224 6.72 2.94 -10.94
CA ASN A 224 7.77 3.88 -11.34
C ASN A 224 7.37 5.33 -11.08
N THR A 225 6.11 5.70 -11.29
CA THR A 225 5.59 7.06 -11.09
C THR A 225 5.47 7.43 -9.61
N LEU A 226 5.02 6.50 -8.78
CA LEU A 226 4.66 6.75 -7.37
C LEU A 226 5.78 6.43 -6.38
N ALA A 227 6.71 5.52 -6.70
CA ALA A 227 7.78 5.11 -5.80
C ALA A 227 8.66 6.28 -5.27
N PRO A 228 8.91 7.38 -5.99
CA PRO A 228 9.60 8.55 -5.44
C PRO A 228 8.94 9.17 -4.20
N PHE A 229 7.67 8.89 -3.95
CA PHE A 229 6.89 9.44 -2.83
C PHE A 229 6.49 8.36 -1.80
N VAL A 230 6.98 7.12 -1.96
CA VAL A 230 6.53 5.98 -1.15
C VAL A 230 6.95 6.13 0.31
N LEU A 231 5.98 6.02 1.20
CA LEU A 231 6.14 5.95 2.66
C LEU A 231 5.77 4.57 3.21
N SER A 232 4.79 3.92 2.60
CA SER A 232 4.24 2.61 2.95
C SER A 232 3.77 1.89 1.69
N THR A 233 3.48 0.61 1.77
CA THR A 233 2.98 -0.16 0.62
C THR A 233 1.82 -1.07 1.00
N HIS A 234 0.93 -1.32 0.03
CA HIS A 234 0.02 -2.45 0.02
C HIS A 234 0.46 -3.42 -1.07
N VAL A 235 0.95 -4.58 -0.65
CA VAL A 235 1.40 -5.64 -1.55
C VAL A 235 0.26 -6.62 -1.75
N LYS A 236 -0.12 -6.80 -2.99
CA LYS A 236 -1.12 -7.78 -3.45
C LYS A 236 -0.70 -8.36 -4.78
N ASP A 237 -1.31 -9.44 -5.19
CA ASP A 237 -1.20 -9.96 -6.55
C ASP A 237 -2.58 -10.10 -7.17
N MET A 238 -2.67 -9.96 -8.49
CA MET A 238 -3.94 -9.78 -9.17
C MET A 238 -4.16 -10.86 -10.24
N GLY A 239 -5.27 -11.58 -10.12
CA GLY A 239 -5.80 -12.41 -11.18
C GLY A 239 -6.73 -11.62 -12.08
N VAL A 240 -6.69 -11.86 -13.39
CA VAL A 240 -7.51 -11.17 -14.39
C VAL A 240 -8.20 -12.16 -15.33
N ARG A 241 -9.39 -11.81 -15.79
CA ARG A 241 -10.16 -12.60 -16.77
C ARG A 241 -11.15 -11.72 -17.52
N GLU A 242 -11.33 -11.94 -18.82
CA GLU A 242 -12.37 -11.26 -19.60
C GLU A 242 -13.78 -11.70 -19.17
N TYR A 243 -14.72 -10.77 -19.23
CA TYR A 243 -16.16 -11.01 -19.21
C TYR A 243 -16.84 -10.06 -20.22
N GLU A 244 -18.17 -10.19 -20.42
CA GLU A 244 -18.88 -9.51 -21.51
C GLU A 244 -18.73 -7.98 -21.51
N ASP A 245 -18.72 -7.33 -20.33
CA ASP A 245 -18.65 -5.88 -20.21
C ASP A 245 -17.22 -5.36 -19.98
N GLY A 246 -16.20 -6.22 -20.01
CA GLY A 246 -14.80 -5.81 -19.78
C GLY A 246 -13.93 -6.92 -19.19
N PHE A 247 -13.44 -6.74 -17.95
CA PHE A 247 -12.66 -7.76 -17.29
C PHE A 247 -12.94 -7.85 -15.78
N LEU A 248 -12.73 -9.05 -15.26
CA LEU A 248 -12.74 -9.37 -13.84
C LEU A 248 -11.35 -9.15 -13.27
N LEU A 249 -11.29 -8.58 -12.08
CA LEU A 249 -10.07 -8.33 -11.32
C LEU A 249 -10.22 -8.90 -9.91
N SER A 250 -9.34 -9.81 -9.50
CA SER A 250 -9.41 -10.49 -8.21
C SER A 250 -8.06 -10.45 -7.52
N GLU A 251 -8.03 -10.21 -6.23
CA GLU A 251 -6.84 -10.49 -5.44
C GLU A 251 -6.67 -12.01 -5.34
N VAL A 252 -5.43 -12.47 -5.52
CA VAL A 252 -5.04 -13.87 -5.45
C VAL A 252 -3.78 -14.00 -4.57
N PRO A 253 -3.47 -15.18 -4.01
CA PRO A 253 -2.24 -15.35 -3.25
C PRO A 253 -1.01 -14.86 -4.01
N LEU A 254 -0.06 -14.25 -3.31
CA LEU A 254 1.15 -13.71 -3.93
C LEU A 254 1.88 -14.77 -4.74
N GLY A 255 2.26 -14.45 -5.97
CA GLY A 255 2.91 -15.34 -6.92
C GLY A 255 1.95 -16.11 -7.84
N GLU A 256 0.65 -16.02 -7.63
CA GLU A 256 -0.36 -16.64 -8.50
C GLU A 256 -0.91 -15.66 -9.55
N GLY A 257 -0.69 -14.36 -9.36
CA GLY A 257 -1.21 -13.31 -10.21
C GLY A 257 -0.27 -12.87 -11.33
N ILE A 258 -0.50 -11.64 -11.79
CA ILE A 258 0.16 -11.08 -12.97
C ILE A 258 1.29 -10.11 -12.65
N LEU A 259 1.51 -9.75 -11.37
CA LEU A 259 2.43 -8.70 -10.98
C LEU A 259 3.87 -9.21 -10.82
N ASP A 260 4.83 -8.41 -11.24
CA ASP A 260 6.27 -8.67 -10.99
C ASP A 260 6.65 -8.11 -9.60
N LEU A 261 6.19 -8.80 -8.55
CA LEU A 261 6.34 -8.37 -7.17
C LEU A 261 7.81 -8.13 -6.76
N PRO A 262 8.78 -9.01 -7.10
CA PRO A 262 10.19 -8.77 -6.77
C PRO A 262 10.72 -7.46 -7.36
N LYS A 263 10.38 -7.14 -8.61
CA LYS A 263 10.80 -5.91 -9.27
C LYS A 263 10.14 -4.67 -8.67
N MET A 264 8.84 -4.74 -8.36
CA MET A 264 8.10 -3.66 -7.70
C MET A 264 8.68 -3.33 -6.31
N VAL A 265 8.97 -4.36 -5.52
CA VAL A 265 9.63 -4.23 -4.21
C VAL A 265 11.02 -3.62 -4.35
N ALA A 266 11.82 -4.06 -5.31
CA ALA A 266 13.16 -3.50 -5.56
C ALA A 266 13.11 -2.01 -5.92
N ILE A 267 12.12 -1.59 -6.72
CA ILE A 267 11.92 -0.18 -7.07
C ILE A 267 11.56 0.63 -5.81
N CYS A 268 10.63 0.16 -4.98
CA CYS A 268 10.26 0.84 -3.73
C CYS A 268 11.47 0.98 -2.79
N LYS A 269 12.24 -0.10 -2.58
CA LYS A 269 13.48 -0.09 -1.75
C LYS A 269 14.53 0.88 -2.26
N LYS A 270 14.63 1.10 -3.58
CA LYS A 270 15.55 2.07 -4.18
C LYS A 270 15.25 3.50 -3.72
N TYR A 271 13.98 3.89 -3.60
CA TYR A 271 13.56 5.23 -3.19
C TYR A 271 13.42 5.37 -1.67
N ASN A 272 12.99 4.33 -0.98
CA ASN A 272 12.87 4.28 0.47
C ASN A 272 13.36 2.91 0.99
N PRO A 273 14.65 2.78 1.37
CA PRO A 273 15.22 1.51 1.84
C PRO A 273 14.57 0.95 3.11
N THR A 274 13.84 1.78 3.86
CA THR A 274 13.19 1.41 5.12
C THR A 274 11.66 1.29 4.99
N VAL A 275 11.14 1.27 3.76
CA VAL A 275 9.70 1.15 3.51
C VAL A 275 9.17 -0.19 4.02
N ASN A 276 8.03 -0.14 4.71
CA ASN A 276 7.32 -1.35 5.13
C ASN A 276 6.52 -1.93 3.96
N PHE A 277 6.50 -3.25 3.88
CA PHE A 277 5.69 -4.00 2.92
C PHE A 277 4.58 -4.71 3.67
N SER A 278 3.34 -4.30 3.45
CA SER A 278 2.15 -4.86 4.10
C SER A 278 1.30 -5.62 3.10
N LEU A 279 1.02 -6.88 3.38
CA LEU A 279 0.11 -7.71 2.60
C LEU A 279 -1.31 -7.15 2.68
N GLU A 280 -1.91 -6.88 1.53
CA GLU A 280 -3.35 -6.70 1.40
C GLU A 280 -3.88 -7.76 0.44
N MET A 281 -4.40 -8.85 1.00
CA MET A 281 -4.97 -9.99 0.29
C MET A 281 -6.43 -10.14 0.70
N ILE A 282 -7.31 -9.39 0.05
CA ILE A 282 -8.75 -9.40 0.35
C ILE A 282 -9.40 -10.61 -0.32
N THR A 283 -9.89 -11.53 0.49
CA THR A 283 -10.60 -12.72 0.02
C THR A 283 -12.06 -12.40 -0.27
N SER A 284 -12.39 -12.13 -1.53
CA SER A 284 -13.70 -11.71 -2.01
C SER A 284 -13.98 -12.27 -3.41
N ASP A 285 -15.22 -12.10 -3.87
CA ASP A 285 -15.53 -12.35 -5.28
C ASP A 285 -14.80 -11.35 -6.19
N PRO A 286 -14.50 -11.72 -7.45
CA PRO A 286 -13.85 -10.85 -8.40
C PRO A 286 -14.60 -9.54 -8.63
N LEU A 287 -13.84 -8.46 -8.73
CA LEU A 287 -14.35 -7.15 -9.06
C LEU A 287 -14.62 -7.06 -10.56
N GLN A 288 -15.79 -6.60 -10.95
CA GLN A 288 -16.12 -6.30 -12.33
C GLN A 288 -15.58 -4.92 -12.72
N ILE A 289 -14.79 -4.86 -13.78
CA ILE A 289 -14.30 -3.61 -14.37
C ILE A 289 -14.97 -3.41 -15.72
N PRO A 290 -16.08 -2.64 -15.78
CA PRO A 290 -16.99 -2.64 -16.93
C PRO A 290 -16.53 -1.64 -18.02
N VAL A 291 -15.31 -1.79 -18.50
CA VAL A 291 -14.67 -0.84 -19.44
C VAL A 291 -15.30 -0.80 -20.82
N LEU A 292 -16.14 -1.79 -21.17
CA LEU A 292 -16.86 -1.83 -22.43
C LEU A 292 -18.26 -1.22 -22.33
N THR A 293 -18.66 -0.74 -21.14
CA THR A 293 -19.94 -0.05 -20.93
C THR A 293 -19.80 1.47 -20.94
N LYS A 294 -20.90 2.17 -21.20
CA LYS A 294 -20.92 3.63 -21.21
C LYS A 294 -20.76 4.24 -19.82
N GLU A 295 -21.17 3.54 -18.80
CA GLU A 295 -21.19 3.97 -17.39
C GLU A 295 -19.80 4.15 -16.81
N TYR A 296 -18.81 3.41 -17.32
CA TYR A 296 -17.41 3.52 -16.89
C TYR A 296 -16.76 4.86 -17.28
N TRP A 297 -17.09 5.42 -18.45
CA TRP A 297 -16.33 6.48 -19.10
C TRP A 297 -16.57 7.91 -18.62
N PRO A 298 -17.72 8.30 -18.05
CA PRO A 298 -17.90 9.67 -17.55
C PRO A 298 -16.82 10.11 -16.57
N ALA A 299 -16.31 9.16 -15.77
CA ALA A 299 -15.25 9.39 -14.80
C ALA A 299 -13.82 9.21 -15.37
N MET A 300 -13.68 8.68 -16.58
CA MET A 300 -12.41 8.21 -17.16
C MET A 300 -12.02 8.97 -18.46
N GLN A 301 -12.49 10.19 -18.63
CA GLN A 301 -12.34 10.97 -19.89
C GLN A 301 -10.89 11.26 -20.32
N VAL A 302 -9.93 11.16 -19.39
CA VAL A 302 -8.52 11.45 -19.65
C VAL A 302 -7.68 10.20 -19.93
N VAL A 303 -8.31 9.02 -20.03
CA VAL A 303 -7.58 7.76 -20.28
C VAL A 303 -7.22 7.67 -21.77
N PRO A 304 -5.92 7.54 -22.12
CA PRO A 304 -5.51 7.31 -23.51
C PRO A 304 -6.09 6.01 -24.07
N ALA A 305 -6.43 6.00 -25.35
CA ALA A 305 -6.95 4.79 -26.01
C ALA A 305 -5.94 3.64 -26.02
N GLU A 306 -4.65 3.94 -26.02
CA GLU A 306 -3.55 2.97 -25.91
C GLU A 306 -3.57 2.24 -24.55
N ASP A 307 -3.82 2.94 -23.44
CA ASP A 307 -3.91 2.33 -22.11
C ASP A 307 -5.06 1.30 -22.05
N VAL A 308 -6.18 1.62 -22.70
CA VAL A 308 -7.33 0.69 -22.84
C VAL A 308 -6.90 -0.56 -23.61
N ALA A 309 -6.26 -0.36 -24.77
CA ALA A 309 -5.82 -1.47 -25.63
C ALA A 309 -4.78 -2.34 -24.92
N ASP A 310 -3.84 -1.73 -24.22
CA ASP A 310 -2.77 -2.43 -23.51
C ASP A 310 -3.29 -3.18 -22.29
N THR A 311 -4.21 -2.61 -21.52
CA THR A 311 -4.88 -3.30 -20.41
C THR A 311 -5.67 -4.51 -20.92
N LEU A 312 -6.49 -4.37 -21.97
CA LEU A 312 -7.23 -5.49 -22.53
C LEU A 312 -6.30 -6.56 -23.13
N ARG A 313 -5.18 -6.16 -23.72
CA ARG A 313 -4.13 -7.10 -24.18
C ARG A 313 -3.49 -7.85 -23.01
N LEU A 314 -3.16 -7.13 -21.92
CA LEU A 314 -2.63 -7.72 -20.69
C LEU A 314 -3.60 -8.78 -20.14
N VAL A 315 -4.89 -8.44 -20.01
CA VAL A 315 -5.93 -9.33 -19.51
C VAL A 315 -6.01 -10.62 -20.35
N ARG A 316 -5.96 -10.51 -21.69
CA ARG A 316 -5.97 -11.68 -22.60
C ARG A 316 -4.72 -12.54 -22.46
N GLN A 317 -3.55 -11.92 -22.44
CA GLN A 317 -2.26 -12.61 -22.37
C GLN A 317 -2.00 -13.26 -21.01
N LYS A 318 -2.45 -12.62 -19.95
CA LYS A 318 -2.24 -13.03 -18.56
C LYS A 318 -3.49 -13.62 -17.89
N LYS A 319 -4.45 -14.04 -18.71
CA LYS A 319 -5.68 -14.68 -18.23
C LYS A 319 -5.38 -15.73 -17.17
N PHE A 320 -6.05 -15.63 -16.03
CA PHE A 320 -5.93 -16.59 -14.93
C PHE A 320 -6.24 -18.01 -15.45
N LYS A 321 -5.46 -18.99 -15.03
CA LYS A 321 -5.47 -20.36 -15.62
C LYS A 321 -6.79 -21.08 -15.41
N THR A 322 -7.42 -20.83 -14.28
CA THR A 322 -8.73 -21.38 -13.87
C THR A 322 -9.76 -20.26 -13.82
N ASP A 323 -10.96 -20.55 -13.32
CA ASP A 323 -11.87 -19.49 -12.90
C ASP A 323 -11.28 -18.75 -11.73
N LEU A 324 -11.52 -17.43 -11.67
CA LEU A 324 -11.08 -16.61 -10.53
C LEU A 324 -11.79 -17.08 -9.25
N PRO A 325 -11.12 -17.00 -8.09
CA PRO A 325 -11.70 -17.44 -6.82
C PRO A 325 -13.02 -16.71 -6.53
N THR A 326 -14.01 -17.45 -6.02
CA THR A 326 -15.26 -16.88 -5.52
C THR A 326 -15.55 -17.40 -4.12
N VAL A 327 -16.16 -16.57 -3.29
CA VAL A 327 -16.46 -16.89 -1.89
C VAL A 327 -17.92 -16.71 -1.51
N ALA A 328 -18.75 -16.13 -2.37
CA ALA A 328 -20.15 -15.85 -2.09
C ALA A 328 -20.96 -17.11 -1.72
N GLN A 329 -20.61 -18.25 -2.31
CA GLN A 329 -21.29 -19.54 -2.09
C GLN A 329 -20.70 -20.36 -0.93
N LEU A 330 -19.62 -19.88 -0.30
CA LEU A 330 -18.99 -20.59 0.81
C LEU A 330 -19.75 -20.36 2.11
N SER A 331 -19.78 -21.39 2.97
CA SER A 331 -20.18 -21.21 4.37
C SER A 331 -19.23 -20.21 5.07
N SER A 332 -19.67 -19.65 6.20
CA SER A 332 -18.84 -18.71 7.00
C SER A 332 -17.48 -19.32 7.36
N ASP A 333 -17.45 -20.52 7.90
CA ASP A 333 -16.18 -21.18 8.28
C ASP A 333 -15.31 -21.50 7.06
N ALA A 334 -15.89 -21.90 5.93
CA ALA A 334 -15.13 -22.14 4.70
C ALA A 334 -14.51 -20.85 4.16
N ARG A 335 -15.22 -19.72 4.25
CA ARG A 335 -14.69 -18.41 3.85
C ARG A 335 -13.52 -17.97 4.76
N LEU A 336 -13.66 -18.15 6.08
CA LEU A 336 -12.59 -17.86 7.05
C LEU A 336 -11.37 -18.73 6.79
N ALA A 337 -11.57 -20.03 6.46
CA ALA A 337 -10.48 -20.94 6.15
C ALA A 337 -9.72 -20.53 4.85
N VAL A 338 -10.45 -20.09 3.82
CA VAL A 338 -9.85 -19.60 2.58
C VAL A 338 -9.08 -18.30 2.84
N GLU A 339 -9.65 -17.36 3.60
CA GLU A 339 -8.99 -16.11 3.99
C GLU A 339 -7.66 -16.40 4.72
N GLU A 340 -7.67 -17.25 5.75
CA GLU A 340 -6.46 -17.63 6.49
C GLU A 340 -5.43 -18.29 5.59
N LYS A 341 -5.85 -19.24 4.73
CA LYS A 341 -4.97 -19.93 3.78
C LYS A 341 -4.28 -18.94 2.82
N ASN A 342 -5.04 -18.05 2.20
CA ASN A 342 -4.51 -17.08 1.23
C ASN A 342 -3.44 -16.18 1.87
N ILE A 343 -3.65 -15.77 3.12
CA ILE A 343 -2.69 -14.93 3.86
C ILE A 343 -1.42 -15.73 4.19
N ILE A 344 -1.54 -16.95 4.70
CA ILE A 344 -0.40 -17.81 5.05
C ILE A 344 0.46 -18.10 3.80
N GLU A 345 -0.16 -18.46 2.68
CA GLU A 345 0.53 -18.73 1.41
C GLU A 345 1.24 -17.47 0.88
N SER A 346 0.58 -16.32 0.95
CA SER A 346 1.16 -15.03 0.58
C SER A 346 2.37 -14.66 1.45
N LEU A 347 2.28 -14.80 2.77
CA LEU A 347 3.41 -14.56 3.67
C LEU A 347 4.57 -15.52 3.39
N ALA A 348 4.29 -16.79 3.10
CA ALA A 348 5.32 -17.76 2.74
C ALA A 348 6.04 -17.37 1.44
N TYR A 349 5.29 -16.96 0.42
CA TYR A 349 5.85 -16.52 -0.85
C TYR A 349 6.69 -15.24 -0.73
N SER A 350 6.26 -14.28 0.10
CA SER A 350 6.95 -12.99 0.28
C SER A 350 8.40 -13.12 0.76
N LYS A 351 8.74 -14.20 1.47
CA LYS A 351 10.11 -14.47 1.96
C LYS A 351 11.15 -14.62 0.85
N GLN A 352 10.71 -14.71 -0.42
CA GLN A 352 11.61 -14.84 -1.57
C GLN A 352 12.17 -13.49 -2.02
N PHE A 353 11.58 -12.36 -1.62
CA PHE A 353 11.95 -11.03 -2.13
C PHE A 353 11.87 -9.88 -1.11
N ILE A 354 11.37 -10.10 0.12
CA ILE A 354 11.33 -9.11 1.22
C ILE A 354 12.41 -9.35 2.31
#